data_f3f01e740a89272f9b19db51454ab14f
#
_entry.id   f3f01e740a89272f9b19db51454ab14f
#
_cell.length_a   1.000
_cell.length_b   1.000
_cell.length_c   1.000
_cell.angle_alpha   90.00
_cell.angle_beta   90.00
_cell.angle_gamma   90.00
#
_symmetry.space_group_name_H-M   'P 1'
#
loop_
_entity.id
_entity.type
_entity.pdbx_description
1 polymer ?
#
loop_
_entity_poly.entity_id
_entity_poly.type
_entity_poly.pdbx_seq_one_letter_code
_entity_poly.pdbx_strand_id
1 'polypeptide(L)'
;MNDAKLRIHFVLEGNEEYALFQLIEKAMKSTHIEMTYRNCHGGGTIPAFFQADLASDNYDIIYCVYDVDFKPNDENGMYARIRKGLYKVLGEESEIDKISLCTNPNTLLVLLLGYTDLSNLKYIKADKKSNTELIRKYCSKIGNKKSYDASEWQLELIKNDYLFNNSASFDKMLESCNLINEKYKEDGIGSNILRVIQALIIDDVEYFKKRMEE
;
A
#
# COMPACT_ATOMS: atom_id res chain seq x y z
N MET A 1 -27.24 -20.55 -1.77
CA MET A 1 -26.18 -20.57 -2.81
C MET A 1 -24.95 -19.99 -2.16
N ASN A 2 -23.83 -20.70 -2.13
CA ASN A 2 -22.58 -20.06 -1.72
C ASN A 2 -22.19 -19.14 -2.88
N ASP A 3 -22.35 -17.85 -2.69
CA ASP A 3 -21.83 -16.87 -3.65
C ASP A 3 -20.29 -17.02 -3.64
N ALA A 4 -19.73 -17.28 -4.83
CA ALA A 4 -18.29 -17.39 -4.97
C ALA A 4 -17.64 -16.08 -4.50
N LYS A 5 -16.63 -16.18 -3.65
CA LYS A 5 -15.88 -15.01 -3.17
C LYS A 5 -15.08 -14.42 -4.31
N LEU A 6 -14.98 -13.08 -4.34
CA LEU A 6 -14.04 -12.36 -5.18
C LEU A 6 -12.60 -12.60 -4.66
N ARG A 7 -11.78 -13.26 -5.45
CA ARG A 7 -10.40 -13.63 -5.07
C ARG A 7 -9.43 -12.53 -5.51
N ILE A 8 -8.89 -11.80 -4.54
CA ILE A 8 -7.95 -10.69 -4.80
C ILE A 8 -6.57 -11.06 -4.28
N HIS A 9 -5.58 -10.95 -5.15
CA HIS A 9 -4.18 -11.22 -4.81
C HIS A 9 -3.32 -9.95 -4.88
N PHE A 10 -2.37 -9.82 -3.96
CA PHE A 10 -1.46 -8.70 -3.90
C PHE A 10 -0.01 -9.16 -3.99
N VAL A 11 0.69 -8.67 -5.00
CA VAL A 11 2.11 -8.87 -5.22
C VAL A 11 2.84 -7.68 -4.58
N LEU A 12 3.46 -7.88 -3.42
CA LEU A 12 3.99 -6.85 -2.55
C LEU A 12 5.50 -6.68 -2.74
N GLU A 13 5.99 -5.45 -2.81
CA GLU A 13 7.41 -5.18 -3.01
C GLU A 13 8.29 -5.77 -1.91
N GLY A 14 7.92 -5.54 -0.65
CA GLY A 14 8.79 -5.87 0.46
C GLY A 14 8.11 -6.10 1.79
N ASN A 15 8.92 -6.02 2.85
CA ASN A 15 8.48 -6.32 4.21
C ASN A 15 7.54 -5.27 4.79
N GLU A 16 7.63 -4.01 4.36
CA GLU A 16 6.78 -2.92 4.85
C GLU A 16 5.34 -3.13 4.37
N GLU A 17 5.17 -3.41 3.07
CA GLU A 17 3.87 -3.77 2.48
C GLU A 17 3.33 -5.04 3.10
N TYR A 18 4.18 -6.06 3.28
CA TYR A 18 3.78 -7.33 3.87
C TYR A 18 3.20 -7.14 5.28
N ALA A 19 3.86 -6.35 6.13
CA ALA A 19 3.36 -6.04 7.47
C ALA A 19 2.03 -5.26 7.43
N LEU A 20 1.88 -4.32 6.49
CA LEU A 20 0.63 -3.59 6.29
C LEU A 20 -0.51 -4.55 5.91
N PHE A 21 -0.27 -5.48 4.99
CA PHE A 21 -1.29 -6.43 4.55
C PHE A 21 -1.66 -7.45 5.64
N GLN A 22 -0.75 -7.82 6.52
CA GLN A 22 -1.07 -8.61 7.72
C GLN A 22 -2.02 -7.87 8.68
N LEU A 23 -1.89 -6.53 8.80
CA LEU A 23 -2.83 -5.72 9.57
C LEU A 23 -4.20 -5.65 8.91
N ILE A 24 -4.23 -5.45 7.58
CA ILE A 24 -5.48 -5.44 6.81
C ILE A 24 -6.22 -6.76 6.97
N GLU A 25 -5.52 -7.88 6.81
CA GLU A 25 -6.10 -9.23 6.97
C GLU A 25 -6.78 -9.42 8.32
N LYS A 26 -6.14 -8.95 9.41
CA LYS A 26 -6.73 -8.99 10.76
C LYS A 26 -7.97 -8.10 10.90
N ALA A 27 -8.00 -6.96 10.22
CA ALA A 27 -9.11 -6.00 10.29
C ALA A 27 -10.30 -6.41 9.42
N MET A 28 -10.04 -7.20 8.36
CA MET A 28 -11.09 -7.67 7.45
C MET A 28 -12.08 -8.57 8.17
N LYS A 29 -13.37 -8.28 7.97
CA LYS A 29 -14.48 -9.15 8.37
C LYS A 29 -15.21 -9.67 7.14
N SER A 30 -14.50 -9.75 6.02
CA SER A 30 -15.06 -10.02 4.71
C SER A 30 -15.68 -11.41 4.63
N THR A 31 -16.85 -11.46 4.03
CA THR A 31 -17.54 -12.68 3.66
C THR A 31 -17.54 -12.91 2.15
N HIS A 32 -17.37 -11.85 1.35
CA HIS A 32 -17.46 -11.86 -0.11
C HIS A 32 -16.11 -11.67 -0.81
N ILE A 33 -15.07 -11.26 -0.08
CA ILE A 33 -13.72 -11.10 -0.61
C ILE A 33 -12.79 -12.11 0.06
N GLU A 34 -12.01 -12.80 -0.75
CA GLU A 34 -10.87 -13.62 -0.32
C GLU A 34 -9.59 -12.90 -0.71
N MET A 35 -8.82 -12.47 0.29
CA MET A 35 -7.56 -11.76 0.08
C MET A 35 -6.38 -12.70 0.30
N THR A 36 -5.44 -12.68 -0.64
CA THR A 36 -4.13 -13.33 -0.51
C THR A 36 -3.03 -12.34 -0.89
N TYR A 37 -1.81 -12.56 -0.43
CA TYR A 37 -0.69 -11.68 -0.75
C TYR A 37 0.65 -12.40 -0.69
N ARG A 38 1.61 -11.91 -1.48
CA ARG A 38 2.96 -12.46 -1.61
C ARG A 38 3.99 -11.35 -1.44
N ASN A 39 5.00 -11.59 -0.59
CA ASN A 39 6.18 -10.74 -0.48
C ASN A 39 7.22 -11.11 -1.55
N CYS A 40 7.60 -10.14 -2.38
CA CYS A 40 8.58 -10.33 -3.45
C CYS A 40 10.03 -10.15 -3.00
N HIS A 41 10.26 -9.66 -1.78
CA HIS A 41 11.58 -9.33 -1.25
C HIS A 41 12.40 -8.39 -2.14
N GLY A 42 11.72 -7.47 -2.83
CA GLY A 42 12.29 -6.43 -3.68
C GLY A 42 11.53 -6.21 -4.99
N GLY A 43 11.41 -4.95 -5.39
CA GLY A 43 10.59 -4.54 -6.53
C GLY A 43 10.98 -5.17 -7.88
N GLY A 44 12.25 -5.53 -8.07
CA GLY A 44 12.72 -6.12 -9.32
C GLY A 44 12.08 -7.45 -9.69
N THR A 45 11.50 -8.17 -8.74
CA THR A 45 10.86 -9.47 -8.95
C THR A 45 9.33 -9.38 -9.14
N ILE A 46 8.72 -8.23 -8.89
CA ILE A 46 7.26 -8.03 -9.02
C ILE A 46 6.72 -8.48 -10.38
N PRO A 47 7.30 -8.07 -11.54
CA PRO A 47 6.73 -8.46 -12.83
C PRO A 47 6.73 -9.97 -13.07
N ALA A 48 7.77 -10.67 -12.58
CA ALA A 48 7.87 -12.12 -12.74
C ALA A 48 6.83 -12.86 -11.87
N PHE A 49 6.63 -12.42 -10.64
CA PHE A 49 5.60 -13.00 -9.79
C PHE A 49 4.19 -12.66 -10.28
N PHE A 50 3.95 -11.41 -10.72
CA PHE A 50 2.69 -11.04 -11.33
C PHE A 50 2.35 -11.93 -12.54
N GLN A 51 3.31 -12.13 -13.44
CA GLN A 51 3.13 -13.02 -14.61
C GLN A 51 2.79 -14.45 -14.21
N ALA A 52 3.47 -14.99 -13.20
CA ALA A 52 3.24 -16.34 -12.71
C ALA A 52 1.85 -16.49 -12.05
N ASP A 53 1.45 -15.49 -11.26
CA ASP A 53 0.16 -15.49 -10.58
C ASP A 53 -0.99 -15.28 -11.58
N LEU A 54 -0.82 -14.44 -12.60
CA LEU A 54 -1.76 -14.26 -13.69
C LEU A 54 -1.96 -15.56 -14.48
N ALA A 55 -0.88 -16.28 -14.77
CA ALA A 55 -0.93 -17.56 -15.50
C ALA A 55 -1.56 -18.70 -14.68
N SER A 56 -1.67 -18.56 -13.36
CA SER A 56 -2.26 -19.58 -12.49
C SER A 56 -3.78 -19.67 -12.56
N ASP A 57 -4.45 -18.61 -13.02
CA ASP A 57 -5.92 -18.46 -13.08
C ASP A 57 -6.62 -18.66 -11.72
N ASN A 58 -5.88 -18.45 -10.63
CA ASN A 58 -6.38 -18.64 -9.27
C ASN A 58 -7.07 -17.41 -8.68
N TYR A 59 -6.94 -16.24 -9.33
CA TYR A 59 -7.36 -14.96 -8.81
C TYR A 59 -8.22 -14.22 -9.82
N ASP A 60 -9.21 -13.48 -9.32
CA ASP A 60 -10.08 -12.65 -10.16
C ASP A 60 -9.45 -11.28 -10.40
N ILE A 61 -8.66 -10.79 -9.42
CA ILE A 61 -7.91 -9.53 -9.52
C ILE A 61 -6.52 -9.72 -8.90
N ILE A 62 -5.49 -9.19 -9.58
CA ILE A 62 -4.13 -9.16 -9.05
C ILE A 62 -3.64 -7.72 -9.04
N TYR A 63 -3.24 -7.22 -7.86
CA TYR A 63 -2.60 -5.91 -7.69
C TYR A 63 -1.11 -6.04 -7.42
N CYS A 64 -0.34 -5.09 -7.95
CA CYS A 64 1.07 -4.90 -7.60
C CYS A 64 1.21 -3.69 -6.68
N VAL A 65 1.82 -3.88 -5.50
CA VAL A 65 2.01 -2.86 -4.47
C VAL A 65 3.48 -2.54 -4.36
N TYR A 66 3.87 -1.30 -4.65
CA TYR A 66 5.28 -0.90 -4.67
C TYR A 66 5.48 0.60 -4.47
N ASP A 67 6.70 0.95 -4.07
CA ASP A 67 7.12 2.32 -3.81
C ASP A 67 7.58 3.05 -5.08
N VAL A 68 7.40 4.37 -5.10
CA VAL A 68 7.88 5.24 -6.20
C VAL A 68 9.26 5.85 -5.90
N ASP A 69 9.64 5.90 -4.62
CA ASP A 69 10.96 6.36 -4.13
C ASP A 69 11.38 7.76 -4.63
N PHE A 70 10.45 8.72 -4.66
CA PHE A 70 10.67 10.14 -5.05
C PHE A 70 11.17 10.40 -6.48
N LYS A 71 11.35 9.38 -7.30
CA LYS A 71 11.93 9.53 -8.63
C LYS A 71 11.05 8.89 -9.71
N PRO A 72 9.80 9.35 -9.88
CA PRO A 72 8.91 8.77 -10.89
C PRO A 72 9.45 8.92 -12.32
N ASN A 73 10.31 9.91 -12.55
CA ASN A 73 10.91 10.22 -13.87
C ASN A 73 12.31 9.61 -14.06
N ASP A 74 12.82 8.83 -13.11
CA ASP A 74 14.10 8.14 -13.27
C ASP A 74 13.90 6.86 -14.10
N GLU A 75 14.21 6.92 -15.38
CA GLU A 75 14.06 5.79 -16.33
C GLU A 75 14.84 4.53 -15.91
N ASN A 76 15.85 4.68 -15.05
CA ASN A 76 16.65 3.59 -14.51
C ASN A 76 16.24 3.21 -13.07
N GLY A 77 15.31 3.93 -12.49
CA GLY A 77 14.79 3.69 -11.14
C GLY A 77 14.00 2.38 -11.04
N MET A 78 13.79 1.90 -9.81
CA MET A 78 13.04 0.66 -9.57
C MET A 78 11.60 0.79 -10.07
N TYR A 79 10.95 1.91 -9.82
CA TYR A 79 9.60 2.21 -10.31
C TYR A 79 9.49 2.01 -11.83
N ALA A 80 10.38 2.64 -12.61
CA ALA A 80 10.37 2.52 -14.06
C ALA A 80 10.64 1.08 -14.53
N ARG A 81 11.53 0.35 -13.84
CA ARG A 81 11.81 -1.07 -14.13
C ARG A 81 10.62 -1.97 -13.89
N ILE A 82 9.88 -1.75 -12.79
CA ILE A 82 8.64 -2.49 -12.49
C ILE A 82 7.63 -2.24 -13.61
N ARG A 83 7.33 -0.96 -13.93
CA ARG A 83 6.36 -0.61 -14.98
C ARG A 83 6.74 -1.20 -16.33
N LYS A 84 8.01 -1.09 -16.72
CA LYS A 84 8.50 -1.71 -17.97
C LYS A 84 8.37 -3.24 -17.97
N GLY A 85 8.54 -3.87 -16.83
CA GLY A 85 8.34 -5.31 -16.67
C GLY A 85 6.85 -5.68 -16.78
N LEU A 86 5.95 -4.95 -16.13
CA LEU A 86 4.50 -5.14 -16.22
C LEU A 86 3.98 -4.87 -17.64
N TYR A 87 4.52 -3.85 -18.33
CA TYR A 87 4.18 -3.56 -19.73
C TYR A 87 4.47 -4.76 -20.67
N LYS A 88 5.55 -5.48 -20.43
CA LYS A 88 5.87 -6.69 -21.23
C LYS A 88 4.84 -7.81 -21.04
N VAL A 89 4.14 -7.82 -19.91
CA VAL A 89 3.11 -8.83 -19.60
C VAL A 89 1.74 -8.39 -20.10
N LEU A 90 1.37 -7.12 -19.88
CA LEU A 90 0.02 -6.60 -20.16
C LEU A 90 -0.13 -5.94 -21.53
N GLY A 91 0.94 -5.33 -22.06
CA GLY A 91 0.94 -4.68 -23.37
C GLY A 91 0.42 -3.23 -23.39
N GLU A 92 -0.26 -2.77 -22.31
CA GLU A 92 -0.90 -1.46 -22.25
C GLU A 92 -0.62 -0.74 -20.93
N GLU A 93 -0.35 0.57 -20.96
CA GLU A 93 -0.11 1.39 -19.78
C GLU A 93 -1.37 1.55 -18.93
N SER A 94 -2.56 1.66 -19.55
CA SER A 94 -3.84 1.75 -18.85
C SER A 94 -4.09 0.54 -17.95
N GLU A 95 -3.75 -0.65 -18.39
CA GLU A 95 -3.87 -1.87 -17.59
C GLU A 95 -2.88 -1.89 -16.42
N ILE A 96 -1.68 -1.33 -16.61
CA ILE A 96 -0.71 -1.19 -15.51
C ILE A 96 -1.26 -0.24 -14.44
N ASP A 97 -1.88 0.87 -14.83
CA ASP A 97 -2.44 1.84 -13.88
C ASP A 97 -3.59 1.27 -13.07
N LYS A 98 -4.41 0.40 -13.64
CA LYS A 98 -5.49 -0.30 -12.93
C LYS A 98 -4.96 -1.19 -11.81
N ILE A 99 -3.90 -1.94 -12.07
CA ILE A 99 -3.36 -2.93 -11.14
C ILE A 99 -2.28 -2.38 -10.20
N SER A 100 -1.74 -1.20 -10.48
CA SER A 100 -0.66 -0.62 -9.68
C SER A 100 -1.19 0.14 -8.47
N LEU A 101 -0.75 -0.26 -7.30
CA LEU A 101 -0.99 0.43 -6.04
C LEU A 101 0.34 1.00 -5.54
N CYS A 102 0.52 2.29 -5.78
CA CYS A 102 1.78 2.97 -5.56
C CYS A 102 1.71 3.95 -4.40
N THR A 103 2.80 4.01 -3.65
CA THR A 103 3.01 5.04 -2.63
C THR A 103 4.26 5.84 -2.95
N ASN A 104 4.13 7.14 -3.09
CA ASN A 104 5.24 8.06 -3.26
C ASN A 104 5.36 8.97 -2.03
N PRO A 105 6.46 8.95 -1.31
CA PRO A 105 7.72 8.21 -1.62
C PRO A 105 7.68 6.72 -1.38
N ASN A 106 7.00 6.26 -0.33
CA ASN A 106 7.01 4.85 0.06
C ASN A 106 5.88 4.51 1.05
N THR A 107 5.69 3.24 1.32
CA THR A 107 4.68 2.70 2.24
C THR A 107 4.78 3.28 3.64
N LEU A 108 5.97 3.69 4.10
CA LEU A 108 6.14 4.40 5.38
C LEU A 108 5.30 5.68 5.46
N LEU A 109 5.03 6.34 4.33
CA LEU A 109 4.14 7.50 4.30
C LEU A 109 2.73 7.12 4.71
N VAL A 110 2.19 6.02 4.20
CA VAL A 110 0.84 5.52 4.54
C VAL A 110 0.75 5.23 6.04
N LEU A 111 1.76 4.55 6.56
CA LEU A 111 1.81 4.20 7.98
C LEU A 111 1.99 5.43 8.87
N LEU A 112 2.79 6.40 8.42
CA LEU A 112 2.94 7.68 9.10
C LEU A 112 1.62 8.44 9.21
N LEU A 113 0.80 8.40 8.16
CA LEU A 113 -0.51 9.04 8.15
C LEU A 113 -1.44 8.50 9.24
N GLY A 114 -1.37 7.20 9.54
CA GLY A 114 -2.14 6.58 10.61
C GLY A 114 -1.79 7.09 12.00
N TYR A 115 -0.58 7.61 12.20
CA TYR A 115 -0.08 8.11 13.49
C TYR A 115 0.00 9.64 13.57
N THR A 116 -0.19 10.34 12.45
CA THR A 116 0.02 11.77 12.37
C THR A 116 -1.29 12.51 12.61
N ASP A 117 -1.26 13.47 13.54
CA ASP A 117 -2.32 14.44 13.66
C ASP A 117 -2.31 15.36 12.43
N LEU A 118 -3.49 15.81 11.96
CA LEU A 118 -3.60 16.73 10.82
C LEU A 118 -2.74 17.98 10.97
N SER A 119 -2.56 18.46 12.21
CA SER A 119 -1.66 19.57 12.52
C SER A 119 -0.19 19.30 12.18
N ASN A 120 0.20 18.04 12.08
CA ASN A 120 1.58 17.61 11.81
C ASN A 120 1.87 17.41 10.31
N LEU A 121 0.89 17.53 9.41
CA LEU A 121 1.10 17.43 7.96
C LEU A 121 2.17 18.36 7.41
N LYS A 122 2.40 19.51 8.08
CA LYS A 122 3.47 20.44 7.73
C LYS A 122 4.88 19.87 7.86
N TYR A 123 5.04 18.77 8.60
CA TYR A 123 6.34 18.11 8.82
C TYR A 123 6.61 16.96 7.85
N ILE A 124 5.61 16.55 7.08
CA ILE A 124 5.80 15.52 6.07
C ILE A 124 6.54 16.15 4.90
N LYS A 125 7.67 15.55 4.55
CA LYS A 125 8.55 16.01 3.47
C LYS A 125 8.66 14.96 2.38
N ALA A 126 9.03 15.43 1.19
CA ALA A 126 9.30 14.60 0.03
C ALA A 126 10.66 13.87 0.14
N ASP A 127 11.05 13.40 1.31
CA ASP A 127 12.29 12.64 1.47
C ASP A 127 12.15 11.54 2.53
N LYS A 128 12.70 10.36 2.20
CA LYS A 128 12.64 9.16 3.05
C LYS A 128 13.27 9.39 4.43
N LYS A 129 14.36 10.12 4.50
CA LYS A 129 15.08 10.37 5.75
C LYS A 129 14.24 11.16 6.75
N SER A 130 13.67 12.28 6.31
CA SER A 130 12.82 13.12 7.14
C SER A 130 11.56 12.39 7.61
N ASN A 131 10.93 11.60 6.74
CA ASN A 131 9.77 10.80 7.09
C ASN A 131 10.15 9.69 8.10
N THR A 132 11.30 9.05 7.93
CA THR A 132 11.81 8.05 8.88
C THR A 132 12.07 8.67 10.25
N GLU A 133 12.66 9.87 10.33
CA GLU A 133 12.89 10.57 11.58
C GLU A 133 11.57 10.97 12.27
N LEU A 134 10.57 11.36 11.48
CA LEU A 134 9.25 11.67 11.99
C LEU A 134 8.58 10.43 12.59
N ILE A 135 8.63 9.28 11.89
CA ILE A 135 8.11 8.00 12.37
C ILE A 135 8.80 7.57 13.66
N ARG A 136 10.13 7.67 13.75
CA ARG A 136 10.87 7.40 14.99
C ARG A 136 10.32 8.18 16.17
N LYS A 137 10.04 9.46 15.96
CA LYS A 137 9.46 10.33 17.00
C LYS A 137 8.09 9.84 17.47
N TYR A 138 7.25 9.34 16.55
CA TYR A 138 5.94 8.80 16.89
C TYR A 138 6.04 7.39 17.49
N CYS A 139 6.86 6.53 16.94
CA CYS A 139 7.08 5.17 17.46
C CYS A 139 7.68 5.17 18.87
N SER A 140 8.51 6.15 19.20
CA SER A 140 9.04 6.30 20.57
C SER A 140 7.93 6.56 21.60
N LYS A 141 6.82 7.15 21.20
CA LYS A 141 5.63 7.34 22.04
C LYS A 141 4.80 6.06 22.21
N ILE A 142 4.88 5.17 21.24
CA ILE A 142 4.10 3.92 21.22
C ILE A 142 4.82 2.79 21.94
N GLY A 143 6.14 2.72 21.86
CA GLY A 143 6.90 1.56 22.33
C GLY A 143 8.22 1.84 23.04
N ASN A 144 8.57 3.07 23.39
CA ASN A 144 9.86 3.43 24.03
C ASN A 144 11.12 3.00 23.23
N LYS A 145 11.05 2.89 21.92
CA LYS A 145 12.17 2.40 21.10
C LYS A 145 13.12 3.50 20.72
N LYS A 146 14.41 3.28 21.01
CA LYS A 146 15.51 4.23 20.78
C LYS A 146 15.97 4.28 19.31
N SER A 147 15.66 3.29 18.50
CA SER A 147 16.08 3.23 17.09
C SER A 147 14.94 2.72 16.20
N TYR A 148 14.84 3.29 15.00
CA TYR A 148 14.00 2.77 13.97
C TYR A 148 14.69 1.56 13.33
N ASP A 149 14.12 0.40 13.56
CA ASP A 149 14.36 -0.80 12.77
C ASP A 149 13.02 -1.10 12.08
N ALA A 150 13.04 -1.21 10.75
CA ALA A 150 11.83 -1.45 9.96
C ALA A 150 11.09 -2.71 10.43
N SER A 151 11.83 -3.78 10.73
CA SER A 151 11.26 -5.04 11.19
C SER A 151 10.63 -4.94 12.59
N GLU A 152 11.26 -4.23 13.51
CA GLU A 152 10.72 -3.99 14.85
C GLU A 152 9.47 -3.12 14.82
N TRP A 153 9.45 -2.11 13.97
CA TRP A 153 8.35 -1.21 13.82
C TRP A 153 7.13 -1.91 13.19
N GLN A 154 7.35 -2.72 12.19
CA GLN A 154 6.34 -3.57 11.57
C GLN A 154 5.69 -4.51 12.60
N LEU A 155 6.51 -5.12 13.46
CA LEU A 155 6.03 -5.97 14.54
C LEU A 155 5.18 -5.20 15.56
N GLU A 156 5.54 -3.98 15.90
CA GLU A 156 4.74 -3.15 16.81
C GLU A 156 3.40 -2.74 16.20
N LEU A 157 3.36 -2.41 14.92
CA LEU A 157 2.11 -2.14 14.21
C LEU A 157 1.17 -3.35 14.25
N ILE A 158 1.71 -4.52 13.96
CA ILE A 158 0.95 -5.78 13.95
C ILE A 158 0.44 -6.12 15.35
N LYS A 159 1.27 -5.96 16.39
CA LYS A 159 0.91 -6.29 17.77
C LYS A 159 -0.15 -5.37 18.35
N ASN A 160 -0.11 -4.09 18.02
CA ASN A 160 -0.99 -3.11 18.66
C ASN A 160 -2.36 -3.01 17.97
N ASP A 161 -2.52 -3.62 16.79
CA ASP A 161 -3.80 -3.65 16.06
C ASP A 161 -4.44 -2.25 15.91
N TYR A 162 -3.56 -1.23 15.95
CA TYR A 162 -3.93 0.13 16.28
C TYR A 162 -4.56 0.87 15.11
N LEU A 163 -4.16 0.52 13.88
CA LEU A 163 -4.51 1.28 12.69
C LEU A 163 -5.91 0.96 12.16
N PHE A 164 -6.32 -0.29 12.19
CA PHE A 164 -7.53 -0.74 11.49
C PHE A 164 -8.66 -1.20 12.40
N ASN A 165 -8.40 -1.44 13.67
CA ASN A 165 -9.46 -1.77 14.63
C ASN A 165 -10.16 -0.54 15.22
N ASN A 166 -9.64 0.65 14.95
CA ASN A 166 -10.25 1.91 15.31
C ASN A 166 -10.71 2.64 14.05
N SER A 167 -12.00 2.63 13.75
CA SER A 167 -12.58 3.30 12.58
C SER A 167 -12.21 4.79 12.52
N ALA A 168 -12.15 5.48 13.64
CA ALA A 168 -11.74 6.87 13.70
C ALA A 168 -10.29 7.09 13.26
N SER A 169 -9.39 6.14 13.56
CA SER A 169 -7.99 6.20 13.11
C SER A 169 -7.87 5.96 11.62
N PHE A 170 -8.70 5.09 11.06
CA PHE A 170 -8.71 4.82 9.64
C PHE A 170 -9.30 5.98 8.83
N ASP A 171 -10.41 6.55 9.25
CA ASP A 171 -11.02 7.72 8.62
C ASP A 171 -10.06 8.92 8.63
N LYS A 172 -9.38 9.14 9.76
CA LYS A 172 -8.36 10.16 9.91
C LYS A 172 -7.16 9.93 8.97
N MET A 173 -6.77 8.68 8.78
CA MET A 173 -5.71 8.28 7.85
C MET A 173 -6.10 8.57 6.39
N LEU A 174 -7.34 8.24 5.98
CA LEU A 174 -7.87 8.58 4.66
C LEU A 174 -7.92 10.09 4.43
N GLU A 175 -8.44 10.85 5.38
CA GLU A 175 -8.49 12.31 5.32
C GLU A 175 -7.10 12.91 5.16
N SER A 176 -6.14 12.46 5.97
CA SER A 176 -4.74 12.89 5.90
C SER A 176 -4.10 12.56 4.55
N CYS A 177 -4.38 11.38 3.98
CA CYS A 177 -3.88 11.00 2.67
C CYS A 177 -4.45 11.87 1.55
N ASN A 178 -5.74 12.17 1.59
CA ASN A 178 -6.36 13.06 0.61
C ASN A 178 -5.73 14.45 0.66
N LEU A 179 -5.50 15.00 1.85
CA LEU A 179 -4.83 16.29 2.02
C LEU A 179 -3.39 16.29 1.50
N ILE A 180 -2.66 15.19 1.69
CA ILE A 180 -1.31 15.03 1.15
C ILE A 180 -1.34 14.93 -0.37
N ASN A 181 -2.22 14.13 -0.92
CA ASN A 181 -2.39 13.98 -2.36
C ASN A 181 -2.70 15.32 -3.04
N GLU A 182 -3.53 16.14 -2.42
CA GLU A 182 -3.83 17.50 -2.91
C GLU A 182 -2.64 18.44 -2.76
N LYS A 183 -2.05 18.51 -1.58
CA LYS A 183 -0.97 19.44 -1.23
C LYS A 183 0.30 19.23 -2.06
N TYR A 184 0.63 18.01 -2.35
CA TYR A 184 1.86 17.61 -3.05
C TYR A 184 1.59 17.05 -4.44
N LYS A 185 0.45 17.37 -5.04
CA LYS A 185 0.05 16.90 -6.37
C LYS A 185 1.09 17.18 -7.45
N GLU A 186 1.69 18.37 -7.43
CA GLU A 186 2.72 18.78 -8.40
C GLU A 186 4.05 18.01 -8.18
N ASP A 187 4.34 17.61 -6.95
CA ASP A 187 5.51 16.80 -6.60
C ASP A 187 5.27 15.29 -6.82
N GLY A 188 4.04 14.90 -7.17
CA GLY A 188 3.66 13.51 -7.35
C GLY A 188 3.67 12.68 -6.05
N ILE A 189 3.61 13.34 -4.88
CA ILE A 189 3.63 12.66 -3.59
C ILE A 189 2.21 12.26 -3.21
N GLY A 190 2.04 11.01 -2.82
CA GLY A 190 0.75 10.49 -2.39
C GLY A 190 0.65 8.98 -2.44
N SER A 191 -0.56 8.47 -2.24
CA SER A 191 -0.84 7.03 -2.30
C SER A 191 -2.24 6.76 -2.84
N ASN A 192 -2.36 5.76 -3.69
CA ASN A 192 -3.66 5.27 -4.17
C ASN A 192 -4.12 3.98 -3.47
N ILE A 193 -3.32 3.45 -2.53
CA ILE A 193 -3.61 2.19 -1.84
C ILE A 193 -4.76 2.29 -0.82
N LEU A 194 -4.96 3.46 -0.19
CA LEU A 194 -5.88 3.58 0.96
C LEU A 194 -7.34 3.31 0.58
N ARG A 195 -7.76 3.66 -0.62
CA ARG A 195 -9.12 3.35 -1.10
C ARG A 195 -9.35 1.86 -1.27
N VAL A 196 -8.32 1.14 -1.75
CA VAL A 196 -8.33 -0.32 -1.85
C VAL A 196 -8.40 -0.94 -0.45
N ILE A 197 -7.60 -0.46 0.50
CA ILE A 197 -7.64 -0.92 1.89
C ILE A 197 -9.04 -0.71 2.50
N GLN A 198 -9.63 0.45 2.30
CA GLN A 198 -10.99 0.72 2.77
C GLN A 198 -11.98 -0.28 2.20
N ALA A 199 -11.97 -0.48 0.88
CA ALA A 199 -12.87 -1.41 0.22
C ALA A 199 -12.70 -2.86 0.73
N LEU A 200 -11.47 -3.30 1.01
CA LEU A 200 -11.20 -4.60 1.63
C LEU A 200 -11.84 -4.72 3.03
N ILE A 201 -11.68 -3.71 3.87
CA ILE A 201 -12.16 -3.73 5.26
C ILE A 201 -13.68 -3.73 5.34
N ILE A 202 -14.36 -2.96 4.47
CA ILE A 202 -15.82 -2.87 4.45
C ILE A 202 -16.50 -3.87 3.51
N ASP A 203 -15.73 -4.78 2.91
CA ASP A 203 -16.23 -5.84 1.99
C ASP A 203 -16.93 -5.31 0.73
N ASP A 204 -16.41 -4.19 0.17
CA ASP A 204 -16.99 -3.51 -1.00
C ASP A 204 -16.56 -4.16 -2.32
N VAL A 205 -17.25 -5.23 -2.70
CA VAL A 205 -17.02 -5.97 -3.96
C VAL A 205 -17.24 -5.09 -5.19
N GLU A 206 -18.21 -4.18 -5.14
CA GLU A 206 -18.57 -3.33 -6.30
C GLU A 206 -17.47 -2.31 -6.62
N TYR A 207 -16.75 -1.82 -5.60
CA TYR A 207 -15.58 -0.99 -5.82
C TYR A 207 -14.53 -1.68 -6.69
N PHE A 208 -14.23 -2.95 -6.40
CA PHE A 208 -13.21 -3.71 -7.14
C PHE A 208 -13.64 -3.99 -8.57
N LYS A 209 -14.89 -4.38 -8.80
CA LYS A 209 -15.44 -4.61 -10.15
C LYS A 209 -15.35 -3.35 -10.99
N LYS A 210 -15.86 -2.23 -10.47
CA LYS A 210 -15.84 -0.94 -11.16
C LYS A 210 -14.41 -0.50 -11.52
N ARG A 211 -13.46 -0.65 -10.59
CA ARG A 211 -12.06 -0.27 -10.82
C ARG A 211 -11.41 -1.04 -11.97
N MET A 212 -11.81 -2.28 -12.20
CA MET A 212 -11.28 -3.10 -13.30
C MET A 212 -11.94 -2.81 -14.65
N GLU A 213 -13.13 -2.17 -14.64
CA GLU A 213 -13.85 -1.75 -15.86
C GLU A 213 -13.38 -0.37 -16.38
N GLU A 214 -12.88 0.51 -15.50
CA GLU A 214 -12.35 1.85 -15.85
C GLU A 214 -11.01 1.75 -16.59
#